data_47a372b2a60aa5c456bc25ccd1afb854
#
_entry.id   47a372b2a60aa5c456bc25ccd1afb854
#
_cell.length_a   1.000
_cell.length_b   1.000
_cell.length_c   1.000
_cell.angle_alpha   90.00
_cell.angle_beta   90.00
_cell.angle_gamma   90.00
#
_symmetry.space_group_name_H-M   'P 1'
#
loop_
_entity.id
_entity.type
_entity.pdbx_description
1 polymer ?
#
loop_
_entity_poly.entity_id
_entity_poly.type
_entity_poly.pdbx_seq_one_letter_code
_entity_poly.pdbx_strand_id
1 'polypeptide(L)'
;ASYGVINWLPDFPRWMEIAAHFVKPGGFFYLAEGHPIMWVFDENSENWALKYPYFQQDAMVCEEEGSYADRTAELQTTSCYQWQHTLGEIVTEICRNDLRLEFLHEFGQGFFPIMPTMREEEDGFWHLPEGDDRLPLVFSVKAWKK
;
A
#
# COMPACT_ATOMS: atom_id res chain seq x y z
N ALA A 1 3.22 3.43 13.43
CA ALA A 1 3.47 2.78 12.15
C ALA A 1 2.33 1.81 11.87
N SER A 2 1.84 1.82 10.67
CA SER A 2 0.83 0.88 10.16
C SER A 2 1.29 0.41 8.78
N TYR A 3 0.85 -0.76 8.39
CA TYR A 3 0.99 -1.27 7.03
C TYR A 3 -0.36 -1.15 6.34
N GLY A 4 -0.39 -0.69 5.07
CA GLY A 4 -1.61 -0.56 4.30
C GLY A 4 -2.49 0.62 4.72
N VAL A 5 -1.91 1.78 5.03
CA VAL A 5 -2.66 2.96 5.46
C VAL A 5 -2.98 3.93 4.33
N ILE A 6 -2.08 4.06 3.35
CA ILE A 6 -2.19 5.15 2.37
C ILE A 6 -3.40 5.03 1.45
N ASN A 7 -3.87 3.83 1.18
CA ASN A 7 -5.05 3.59 0.35
C ASN A 7 -6.37 4.07 1.02
N TRP A 8 -6.34 4.34 2.31
CA TRP A 8 -7.48 4.86 3.07
C TRP A 8 -7.49 6.38 3.16
N LEU A 9 -6.50 7.05 2.56
CA LEU A 9 -6.30 8.48 2.67
C LEU A 9 -6.74 9.20 1.38
N PRO A 10 -7.80 10.03 1.42
CA PRO A 10 -8.25 10.79 0.25
C PRO A 10 -7.26 11.89 -0.18
N ASP A 11 -6.47 12.40 0.77
CA ASP A 11 -5.53 13.52 0.56
C ASP A 11 -4.15 13.11 1.09
N PHE A 12 -3.45 12.31 0.29
CA PHE A 12 -2.09 11.86 0.62
C PHE A 12 -1.10 13.02 0.73
N PRO A 13 -1.11 14.05 -0.14
CA PRO A 13 -0.26 15.23 0.02
C PRO A 13 -0.41 15.90 1.39
N ARG A 14 -1.65 16.11 1.84
CA ARG A 14 -1.91 16.71 3.16
C ARG A 14 -1.44 15.82 4.30
N TRP A 15 -1.67 14.51 4.20
CA TRP A 15 -1.19 13.56 5.20
C TRP A 15 0.34 13.57 5.27
N MET A 16 1.02 13.63 4.11
CA MET A 16 2.50 13.67 4.05
C MET A 16 3.06 14.94 4.66
N GLU A 17 2.42 16.09 4.43
CA GLU A 17 2.77 17.37 5.08
C GLU A 17 2.72 17.23 6.61
N ILE A 18 1.63 16.67 7.15
CA ILE A 18 1.46 16.45 8.59
C ILE A 18 2.52 15.47 9.12
N ALA A 19 2.72 14.33 8.46
CA ALA A 19 3.72 13.35 8.86
C ALA A 19 5.13 13.97 8.91
N ALA A 20 5.50 14.70 7.87
CA ALA A 20 6.79 15.39 7.81
C ALA A 20 6.96 16.47 8.88
N HIS A 21 5.87 17.18 9.25
CA HIS A 21 5.89 18.18 10.32
C HIS A 21 6.33 17.56 11.66
N PHE A 22 5.87 16.34 11.96
CA PHE A 22 6.20 15.65 13.21
C PHE A 22 7.56 14.94 13.19
N VAL A 23 8.23 14.84 12.06
CA VAL A 23 9.62 14.38 12.01
C VAL A 23 10.53 15.50 12.50
N LYS A 24 11.27 15.27 13.57
CA LYS A 24 12.23 16.24 14.09
C LYS A 24 13.44 16.41 13.15
N PRO A 25 14.13 17.57 13.14
CA PRO A 25 15.37 17.74 12.39
C PRO A 25 16.39 16.64 12.71
N GLY A 26 17.01 16.05 11.68
CA GLY A 26 17.90 14.90 11.83
C GLY A 26 17.20 13.58 12.12
N GLY A 27 15.87 13.56 12.21
CA GLY A 27 15.05 12.34 12.26
C GLY A 27 14.74 11.81 10.87
N PHE A 28 14.06 10.68 10.81
CA PHE A 28 13.66 10.08 9.53
C PHE A 28 12.18 9.70 9.51
N PHE A 29 11.62 9.74 8.31
CA PHE A 29 10.35 9.14 7.94
C PHE A 29 10.61 7.78 7.31
N TYR A 30 9.83 6.78 7.69
CA TYR A 30 9.87 5.44 7.08
C TYR A 30 8.44 4.97 6.81
N LEU A 31 8.21 4.50 5.59
CA LEU A 31 6.94 3.95 5.15
C LEU A 31 7.18 2.59 4.52
N ALA A 32 6.34 1.61 4.83
CA ALA A 32 6.27 0.33 4.14
C ALA A 32 4.80 0.01 3.84
N GLU A 33 4.49 -0.27 2.58
CA GLU A 33 3.13 -0.38 2.07
C GLU A 33 3.03 -1.42 0.95
N GLY A 34 1.81 -1.87 0.65
CA GLY A 34 1.54 -2.61 -0.57
C GLY A 34 1.94 -1.80 -1.80
N HIS A 35 2.58 -2.44 -2.76
CA HIS A 35 3.01 -1.72 -3.97
C HIS A 35 1.80 -1.28 -4.80
N PRO A 36 1.75 -0.02 -5.27
CA PRO A 36 0.60 0.50 -6.00
C PRO A 36 0.18 -0.31 -7.23
N ILE A 37 1.12 -1.00 -7.88
CA ILE A 37 0.81 -1.86 -9.02
C ILE A 37 -0.11 -3.03 -8.64
N MET A 38 -0.12 -3.46 -7.39
CA MET A 38 -0.95 -4.59 -6.95
C MET A 38 -2.44 -4.25 -6.92
N TRP A 39 -2.76 -2.99 -6.71
CA TRP A 39 -4.15 -2.51 -6.64
C TRP A 39 -4.80 -2.30 -8.02
N VAL A 40 -4.10 -2.59 -9.13
CA VAL A 40 -4.70 -2.55 -10.47
C VAL A 40 -5.37 -3.87 -10.85
N PHE A 41 -5.09 -4.95 -10.12
CA PHE A 41 -5.63 -6.26 -10.40
C PHE A 41 -6.96 -6.49 -9.69
N ASP A 42 -7.78 -7.38 -10.25
CA ASP A 42 -8.96 -7.89 -9.56
C ASP A 42 -8.53 -8.84 -8.43
N GLU A 43 -8.79 -8.46 -7.21
CA GLU A 43 -8.46 -9.19 -6.00
C GLU A 43 -9.11 -10.57 -5.90
N ASN A 44 -10.13 -10.82 -6.72
CA ASN A 44 -10.82 -12.11 -6.82
C ASN A 44 -10.39 -12.95 -8.02
N SER A 45 -9.47 -12.44 -8.84
CA SER A 45 -9.04 -13.10 -10.07
C SER A 45 -7.83 -14.01 -9.84
N GLU A 46 -7.96 -15.29 -10.15
CA GLU A 46 -6.83 -16.23 -10.17
C GLU A 46 -5.85 -15.94 -11.32
N ASN A 47 -6.27 -15.21 -12.35
CA ASN A 47 -5.52 -14.96 -13.58
C ASN A 47 -4.93 -13.55 -13.66
N TRP A 48 -4.92 -12.78 -12.56
CA TRP A 48 -4.35 -11.44 -12.50
C TRP A 48 -4.98 -10.48 -13.53
N ALA A 49 -6.30 -10.54 -13.65
CA ALA A 49 -7.02 -9.66 -14.55
C ALA A 49 -6.89 -8.21 -14.10
N LEU A 50 -6.54 -7.30 -15.03
CA LEU A 50 -6.55 -5.88 -14.78
C LEU A 50 -8.00 -5.41 -14.63
N LYS A 51 -8.29 -4.69 -13.55
CA LYS A 51 -9.63 -4.18 -13.21
C LYS A 51 -9.63 -2.69 -12.95
N TYR A 52 -8.64 -2.19 -12.25
CA TYR A 52 -8.59 -0.82 -11.82
C TYR A 52 -7.46 -0.04 -12.51
N PRO A 53 -7.67 1.23 -12.86
CA PRO A 53 -6.60 2.04 -13.45
C PRO A 53 -5.53 2.42 -12.42
N TYR A 54 -4.27 2.31 -12.79
CA TYR A 54 -3.13 2.71 -11.95
C TYR A 54 -3.15 4.21 -11.59
N PHE A 55 -3.69 5.05 -12.49
CA PHE A 55 -3.78 6.50 -12.32
C PHE A 55 -5.18 6.94 -11.86
N GLN A 56 -5.83 6.14 -11.04
CA GLN A 56 -7.14 6.46 -10.47
C GLN A 56 -7.02 7.69 -9.56
N GLN A 57 -7.86 8.70 -9.80
CA GLN A 57 -7.93 9.90 -8.99
C GLN A 57 -9.14 9.94 -8.06
N ASP A 58 -10.23 9.32 -8.51
CA ASP A 58 -11.46 9.24 -7.73
C ASP A 58 -11.42 8.05 -6.74
N ALA A 59 -12.22 8.16 -5.67
CA ALA A 59 -12.38 7.05 -4.74
C ALA A 59 -12.92 5.81 -5.43
N MET A 60 -12.32 4.66 -5.17
CA MET A 60 -12.88 3.35 -5.51
C MET A 60 -13.79 2.91 -4.39
N VAL A 61 -15.00 2.49 -4.74
CA VAL A 61 -15.95 1.91 -3.78
C VAL A 61 -15.77 0.41 -3.78
N CYS A 62 -15.49 -0.15 -2.61
CA CYS A 62 -15.35 -1.58 -2.38
C CYS A 62 -16.45 -2.05 -1.44
N GLU A 63 -16.93 -3.26 -1.65
CA GLU A 63 -17.84 -3.94 -0.72
C GLU A 63 -17.06 -5.03 0.00
N GLU A 64 -17.02 -4.97 1.32
CA GLU A 64 -16.34 -5.95 2.15
C GLU A 64 -17.33 -6.74 3.02
N GLU A 65 -17.21 -8.06 3.00
CA GLU A 65 -17.95 -8.96 3.89
C GLU A 65 -17.09 -9.22 5.13
N GLY A 66 -17.52 -8.71 6.28
CA GLY A 66 -16.82 -8.89 7.54
C GLY A 66 -15.68 -7.87 7.77
N SER A 67 -15.07 -7.92 8.94
CA SER A 67 -13.92 -7.10 9.31
C SER A 67 -12.62 -7.86 9.00
N TYR A 68 -11.54 -7.14 8.69
CA TYR A 68 -10.21 -7.78 8.58
C TYR A 68 -9.75 -8.43 9.90
N ALA A 69 -10.26 -7.95 11.03
CA ALA A 69 -9.96 -8.48 12.36
C ALA A 69 -10.85 -9.67 12.75
N ASP A 70 -12.08 -9.71 12.22
CA ASP A 70 -13.03 -10.80 12.43
C ASP A 70 -13.92 -10.95 11.18
N ARG A 71 -13.59 -11.91 10.35
CA ARG A 71 -14.31 -12.18 9.09
C ARG A 71 -15.74 -12.71 9.30
N THR A 72 -16.09 -13.09 10.53
CA THR A 72 -17.44 -13.54 10.89
C THR A 72 -18.33 -12.43 11.45
N ALA A 73 -17.76 -11.24 11.66
CA ALA A 73 -18.51 -10.11 12.19
C ALA A 73 -19.51 -9.57 11.15
N GLU A 74 -20.74 -9.40 11.57
CA GLU A 74 -21.75 -8.70 10.76
C GLU A 74 -21.49 -7.19 10.82
N LEU A 75 -21.13 -6.60 9.68
CA LEU A 75 -20.92 -5.16 9.56
C LEU A 75 -22.23 -4.46 9.25
N GLN A 76 -22.47 -3.33 9.90
CA GLN A 76 -23.64 -2.46 9.60
C GLN A 76 -23.45 -1.71 8.26
N THR A 77 -22.20 -1.52 7.84
CA THR A 77 -21.85 -0.88 6.57
C THR A 77 -20.75 -1.72 5.95
N THR A 78 -20.99 -2.21 4.74
CA THR A 78 -20.05 -3.04 3.97
C THR A 78 -19.25 -2.22 2.97
N SER A 79 -19.76 -1.04 2.58
CA SER A 79 -19.07 -0.18 1.62
C SER A 79 -17.86 0.50 2.24
N CYS A 80 -16.71 0.36 1.60
CA CYS A 80 -15.47 1.08 1.92
C CYS A 80 -15.01 1.93 0.73
N TYR A 81 -14.20 2.93 1.02
CA TYR A 81 -13.62 3.83 0.02
C TYR A 81 -12.11 3.70 0.06
N GLN A 82 -11.49 3.53 -1.10
CA GLN A 82 -10.05 3.44 -1.26
C GLN A 82 -9.57 4.42 -2.33
N TRP A 83 -8.35 4.89 -2.18
CA TRP A 83 -7.70 5.81 -3.12
C TRP A 83 -6.40 5.20 -3.62
N GLN A 84 -6.15 5.35 -4.90
CA GLN A 84 -4.92 4.89 -5.53
C GLN A 84 -3.89 6.02 -5.51
N HIS A 85 -2.74 5.76 -4.88
CA HIS A 85 -1.60 6.66 -4.90
C HIS A 85 -0.45 5.99 -5.65
N THR A 86 -0.01 6.62 -6.74
CA THR A 86 1.11 6.06 -7.53
C THR A 86 2.43 6.15 -6.75
N LEU A 87 3.37 5.25 -7.04
CA LEU A 87 4.71 5.32 -6.43
C LEU A 87 5.41 6.66 -6.74
N GLY A 88 5.18 7.20 -7.94
CA GLY A 88 5.68 8.52 -8.34
C GLY A 88 5.12 9.66 -7.51
N GLU A 89 3.81 9.64 -7.19
CA GLU A 89 3.16 10.60 -6.28
C GLU A 89 3.75 10.50 -4.88
N ILE A 90 3.85 9.29 -4.33
CA ILE A 90 4.38 9.03 -2.98
C ILE A 90 5.78 9.60 -2.83
N VAL A 91 6.70 9.28 -3.74
CA VAL A 91 8.08 9.77 -3.71
C VAL A 91 8.14 11.29 -3.89
N THR A 92 7.30 11.84 -4.78
CA THR A 92 7.24 13.28 -5.03
C THR A 92 6.82 14.04 -3.78
N GLU A 93 5.78 13.59 -3.10
CA GLU A 93 5.29 14.25 -1.89
C GLU A 93 6.27 14.13 -0.72
N ILE A 94 6.97 13.01 -0.57
CA ILE A 94 8.07 12.88 0.39
C ILE A 94 9.13 13.96 0.14
N CYS A 95 9.57 14.12 -1.11
CA CYS A 95 10.61 15.10 -1.47
C CYS A 95 10.15 16.57 -1.32
N ARG A 96 8.86 16.86 -1.56
CA ARG A 96 8.27 18.21 -1.41
C ARG A 96 8.22 18.70 0.04
N ASN A 97 8.24 17.79 1.00
CA ASN A 97 8.10 18.09 2.43
C ASN A 97 9.45 18.15 3.18
N ASP A 98 10.51 18.63 2.53
CA ASP A 98 11.86 18.76 3.09
C ASP A 98 12.47 17.46 3.62
N LEU A 99 11.99 16.33 3.10
CA LEU A 99 12.53 15.01 3.38
C LEU A 99 13.48 14.60 2.25
N ARG A 100 14.72 14.30 2.59
CA ARG A 100 15.71 13.80 1.64
C ARG A 100 15.62 12.28 1.55
N LEU A 101 15.19 11.77 0.41
CA LEU A 101 15.13 10.35 0.15
C LEU A 101 16.49 9.70 0.36
N GLU A 102 16.52 8.62 1.15
CA GLU A 102 17.70 7.77 1.34
C GLU A 102 17.64 6.55 0.45
N PHE A 103 16.49 5.83 0.50
CA PHE A 103 16.24 4.69 -0.37
C PHE A 103 14.74 4.50 -0.64
N LEU A 104 14.48 3.80 -1.73
CA LEU A 104 13.24 3.14 -2.06
C LEU A 104 13.58 1.70 -2.40
N HIS A 105 13.00 0.74 -1.68
CA HIS A 105 13.15 -0.68 -1.95
C HIS A 105 11.81 -1.27 -2.36
N GLU A 106 11.84 -2.23 -3.28
CA GLU A 106 10.69 -2.99 -3.72
C GLU A 106 10.92 -4.48 -3.41
N PHE A 107 9.88 -5.20 -3.06
CA PHE A 107 9.97 -6.59 -2.61
C PHE A 107 8.93 -7.45 -3.31
N GLY A 108 9.32 -8.69 -3.65
CA GLY A 108 8.47 -9.71 -4.26
C GLY A 108 7.63 -10.51 -3.25
N GLN A 109 7.66 -10.15 -1.95
CA GLN A 109 6.82 -10.76 -0.91
C GLN A 109 5.89 -9.73 -0.27
N GLY A 110 4.74 -10.21 0.23
CA GLY A 110 3.72 -9.38 0.87
C GLY A 110 3.58 -9.62 2.36
N PHE A 111 2.98 -8.68 3.08
CA PHE A 111 2.66 -8.82 4.51
C PHE A 111 1.35 -9.57 4.74
N PHE A 112 0.51 -9.65 3.73
CA PHE A 112 -0.81 -10.28 3.73
C PHE A 112 -1.15 -10.75 2.31
N PRO A 113 -2.13 -11.65 2.14
CA PRO A 113 -2.54 -12.13 0.83
C PRO A 113 -3.28 -11.02 0.07
N ILE A 114 -2.62 -10.42 -0.92
CA ILE A 114 -3.24 -9.44 -1.83
C ILE A 114 -4.05 -10.18 -2.91
N MET A 115 -3.56 -11.35 -3.34
CA MET A 115 -4.17 -12.17 -4.39
C MET A 115 -4.51 -13.56 -3.85
N PRO A 116 -5.59 -14.22 -4.34
CA PRO A 116 -6.02 -15.53 -3.87
C PRO A 116 -4.98 -16.65 -4.06
N THR A 117 -4.07 -16.46 -5.02
CA THR A 117 -3.02 -17.43 -5.35
C THR A 117 -1.81 -17.38 -4.43
N MET A 118 -1.69 -16.33 -3.60
CA MET A 118 -0.56 -16.18 -2.69
C MET A 118 -0.59 -17.21 -1.56
N ARG A 119 0.60 -17.59 -1.08
CA ARG A 119 0.79 -18.54 0.03
C ARG A 119 1.74 -17.96 1.05
N GLU A 120 1.43 -18.19 2.32
CA GLU A 120 2.34 -17.89 3.42
C GLU A 120 3.44 -18.96 3.45
N GLU A 121 4.70 -18.52 3.53
CA GLU A 121 5.86 -19.39 3.60
C GLU A 121 6.50 -19.36 5.00
N GLU A 122 7.53 -20.18 5.20
CA GLU A 122 8.20 -20.34 6.51
C GLU A 122 8.86 -19.04 7.03
N ASP A 123 9.14 -18.08 6.15
CA ASP A 123 9.66 -16.76 6.50
C ASP A 123 8.60 -15.81 7.09
N GLY A 124 7.32 -16.24 7.12
CA GLY A 124 6.20 -15.46 7.62
C GLY A 124 5.69 -14.40 6.65
N PHE A 125 6.10 -14.45 5.38
CA PHE A 125 5.61 -13.57 4.32
C PHE A 125 4.75 -14.34 3.32
N TRP A 126 3.94 -13.58 2.58
CA TRP A 126 3.10 -14.08 1.52
C TRP A 126 3.82 -13.96 0.18
N HIS A 127 3.92 -15.06 -0.54
CA HIS A 127 4.59 -15.16 -1.83
C HIS A 127 3.62 -15.56 -2.93
N LEU A 128 3.98 -15.19 -4.15
CA LEU A 128 3.32 -15.70 -5.34
C LEU A 128 3.73 -17.16 -5.59
N PRO A 129 2.89 -17.97 -6.26
CA PRO A 129 3.20 -19.35 -6.56
C PRO A 129 4.52 -19.47 -7.33
N GLU A 130 5.29 -20.54 -7.06
CA GLU A 130 6.50 -20.91 -7.78
C GLU A 130 7.64 -19.87 -7.73
N GLY A 131 7.65 -18.98 -6.72
CA GLY A 131 8.66 -17.93 -6.62
C GLY A 131 8.54 -16.90 -7.74
N ASP A 132 7.33 -16.65 -8.21
CA ASP A 132 7.06 -15.63 -9.21
C ASP A 132 7.40 -14.24 -8.66
N ASP A 133 8.46 -13.64 -9.17
CA ASP A 133 8.98 -12.32 -8.78
C ASP A 133 8.81 -11.26 -9.87
N ARG A 134 7.90 -11.49 -10.83
CA ARG A 134 7.67 -10.58 -11.96
C ARG A 134 7.11 -9.22 -11.55
N LEU A 135 6.50 -9.12 -10.37
CA LEU A 135 5.90 -7.88 -9.87
C LEU A 135 6.32 -7.61 -8.43
N PRO A 136 6.58 -6.35 -8.07
CA PRO A 136 6.76 -5.98 -6.69
C PRO A 136 5.42 -6.04 -5.96
N LEU A 137 5.39 -6.67 -4.78
CA LEU A 137 4.20 -6.78 -3.93
C LEU A 137 4.15 -5.70 -2.85
N VAL A 138 5.32 -5.27 -2.40
CA VAL A 138 5.50 -4.31 -1.32
C VAL A 138 6.62 -3.35 -1.69
N PHE A 139 6.57 -2.14 -1.18
CA PHE A 139 7.71 -1.22 -1.21
C PHE A 139 7.98 -0.68 0.20
N SER A 140 9.21 -0.23 0.39
CA SER A 140 9.57 0.58 1.55
C SER A 140 10.37 1.80 1.14
N VAL A 141 10.17 2.90 1.83
CA VAL A 141 10.88 4.15 1.58
C VAL A 141 11.38 4.74 2.89
N LYS A 142 12.59 5.28 2.87
CA LYS A 142 13.16 6.03 3.98
C LYS A 142 13.66 7.39 3.52
N ALA A 143 13.34 8.42 4.28
CA ALA A 143 13.77 9.78 4.00
C ALA A 143 14.12 10.53 5.30
N TRP A 144 15.18 11.33 5.25
CA TRP A 144 15.69 12.12 6.38
C TRP A 144 15.15 13.54 6.37
N LYS A 145 14.74 14.03 7.54
CA LYS A 145 14.40 15.43 7.72
C LYS A 145 15.69 16.27 7.70
N LYS A 146 15.71 17.27 6.82
CA LYS A 146 16.78 18.28 6.77
C LYS A 146 16.84 19.12 8.01
#